data_e16b1320a30c2170b0583cbd79e843a5
#
_entry.id   e16b1320a30c2170b0583cbd79e843a5
#
_cell.length_a   1.000
_cell.length_b   1.000
_cell.length_c   1.000
_cell.angle_alpha   90.00
_cell.angle_beta   90.00
_cell.angle_gamma   90.00
#
_symmetry.space_group_name_H-M   'P 1'
#
loop_
_entity.id
_entity.type
_entity.pdbx_description
1 polymer ?
#
loop_
_entity_poly.entity_id
_entity_poly.type
_entity_poly.pdbx_seq_one_letter_code
_entity_poly.pdbx_strand_id
1 'polypeptide(L)'
;MKGSRPEQAVLTKDTDMSKTEDTRRVIEAMVDGLNDHRINDIGEFFAEGFRWMGNQGCGTKNGVKEFQDNWQRPFQAAFSDKVCIDEARLYMGEWAAAFGRQEATHSGEFLGIPPTGKRVEIRYMDFWKVVDGKIVDNWVNVDFAHVAAQLGVDLFQGHGWEAYDRGEKTPPRPDN
;
A
#
# COMPACT_ATOMS: atom_id res chain seq x y z
N MET A 1 -23.03 4.86 -27.04
CA MET A 1 -22.54 5.87 -26.09
C MET A 1 -21.02 5.72 -26.01
N LYS A 2 -20.26 6.71 -26.49
CA LYS A 2 -18.79 6.72 -26.35
C LYS A 2 -18.49 7.14 -24.92
N GLY A 3 -18.07 6.21 -24.09
CA GLY A 3 -17.54 6.53 -22.77
C GLY A 3 -16.31 7.43 -22.91
N SER A 4 -16.35 8.63 -22.37
CA SER A 4 -15.18 9.48 -22.25
C SER A 4 -14.12 8.75 -21.44
N ARG A 5 -12.91 8.56 -22.00
CA ARG A 5 -11.77 8.11 -21.20
C ARG A 5 -11.56 9.10 -20.06
N PRO A 6 -11.31 8.64 -18.84
CA PRO A 6 -10.91 9.55 -17.77
C PRO A 6 -9.67 10.31 -18.23
N GLU A 7 -9.64 11.60 -17.98
CA GLU A 7 -8.50 12.47 -18.26
C GLU A 7 -7.28 11.93 -17.55
N GLN A 8 -6.26 11.52 -18.31
CA GLN A 8 -5.01 11.04 -17.72
C GLN A 8 -4.24 12.24 -17.17
N ALA A 9 -3.91 12.22 -15.89
CA ALA A 9 -3.02 13.19 -15.31
C ALA A 9 -1.62 13.02 -15.94
N VAL A 10 -1.26 13.89 -16.89
CA VAL A 10 0.09 13.97 -17.42
C VAL A 10 0.88 14.91 -16.52
N LEU A 11 1.81 14.33 -15.77
CA LEU A 11 2.68 15.09 -14.89
C LEU A 11 3.82 15.70 -15.73
N THR A 12 3.77 17.03 -15.92
CA THR A 12 4.74 17.79 -16.71
C THR A 12 5.76 18.50 -15.84
N LYS A 13 6.86 19.00 -16.45
CA LYS A 13 7.96 19.70 -15.77
C LYS A 13 7.59 21.04 -15.09
N ASP A 14 6.42 21.60 -15.38
CA ASP A 14 5.94 22.88 -14.79
C ASP A 14 5.22 22.64 -13.45
N THR A 15 5.67 21.68 -12.68
CA THR A 15 5.10 21.33 -11.38
C THR A 15 5.43 22.44 -10.37
N ASP A 16 4.40 22.97 -9.73
CA ASP A 16 4.54 23.98 -8.68
C ASP A 16 5.38 23.42 -7.51
N MET A 17 6.57 23.99 -7.31
CA MET A 17 7.50 23.57 -6.27
C MET A 17 6.93 23.77 -4.87
N SER A 18 6.03 24.75 -4.67
CA SER A 18 5.38 24.96 -3.37
C SER A 18 4.42 23.82 -3.05
N LYS A 19 3.63 23.36 -4.02
CA LYS A 19 2.75 22.19 -3.87
C LYS A 19 3.53 20.91 -3.63
N THR A 20 4.67 20.76 -4.30
CA THR A 20 5.57 19.60 -4.09
C THR A 20 6.06 19.54 -2.65
N GLU A 21 6.48 20.68 -2.10
CA GLU A 21 6.97 20.79 -0.72
C GLU A 21 5.84 20.55 0.30
N ASP A 22 4.65 21.09 0.04
CA ASP A 22 3.48 20.86 0.88
C ASP A 22 3.09 19.38 0.88
N THR A 23 3.06 18.74 -0.29
CA THR A 23 2.81 17.30 -0.44
C THR A 23 3.84 16.49 0.33
N ARG A 24 5.14 16.80 0.18
CA ARG A 24 6.22 16.13 0.90
C ARG A 24 6.01 16.19 2.41
N ARG A 25 5.76 17.38 2.94
CA ARG A 25 5.55 17.59 4.39
C ARG A 25 4.39 16.77 4.94
N VAL A 26 3.26 16.72 4.22
CA VAL A 26 2.07 15.95 4.64
C VAL A 26 2.37 14.45 4.66
N ILE A 27 3.00 13.94 3.62
CA ILE A 27 3.29 12.49 3.51
C ILE A 27 4.36 12.06 4.52
N GLU A 28 5.43 12.83 4.70
CA GLU A 28 6.47 12.52 5.70
C GLU A 28 5.87 12.50 7.12
N ALA A 29 5.08 13.49 7.49
CA ALA A 29 4.43 13.53 8.80
C ALA A 29 3.44 12.38 9.00
N MET A 30 2.70 11.99 7.96
CA MET A 30 1.81 10.83 8.00
C MET A 30 2.57 9.53 8.20
N VAL A 31 3.68 9.31 7.49
CA VAL A 31 4.51 8.10 7.64
C VAL A 31 5.17 8.04 9.02
N ASP A 32 5.64 9.17 9.55
CA ASP A 32 6.15 9.23 10.92
C ASP A 32 5.06 8.83 11.94
N GLY A 33 3.83 9.33 11.76
CA GLY A 33 2.68 8.91 12.57
C GLY A 33 2.36 7.42 12.47
N LEU A 34 2.52 6.81 11.29
CA LEU A 34 2.37 5.36 11.12
C LEU A 34 3.46 4.58 11.87
N ASN A 35 4.70 5.02 11.80
CA ASN A 35 5.82 4.38 12.49
C ASN A 35 5.75 4.57 14.02
N ASP A 36 5.14 5.66 14.49
CA ASP A 36 4.83 5.89 15.90
C ASP A 36 3.58 5.13 16.37
N HIS A 37 2.95 4.33 15.50
CA HIS A 37 1.72 3.58 15.77
C HIS A 37 0.52 4.45 16.21
N ARG A 38 0.45 5.71 15.77
CA ARG A 38 -0.62 6.67 16.11
C ARG A 38 -1.86 6.49 15.25
N ILE A 39 -2.50 5.31 15.32
CA ILE A 39 -3.65 4.98 14.46
C ILE A 39 -4.82 5.95 14.66
N ASN A 40 -5.10 6.36 15.89
CA ASN A 40 -6.26 7.19 16.17
C ASN A 40 -6.09 8.64 15.68
N ASP A 41 -4.88 9.14 15.67
CA ASP A 41 -4.56 10.54 15.32
C ASP A 41 -4.26 10.71 13.82
N ILE A 42 -3.92 9.64 13.13
CA ILE A 42 -3.52 9.70 11.72
C ILE A 42 -4.62 10.24 10.80
N GLY A 43 -5.87 10.21 11.25
CA GLY A 43 -7.02 10.78 10.54
C GLY A 43 -6.87 12.28 10.23
N GLU A 44 -6.03 13.01 10.97
CA GLU A 44 -5.75 14.41 10.73
C GLU A 44 -5.12 14.71 9.36
N PHE A 45 -4.41 13.74 8.77
CA PHE A 45 -3.77 13.90 7.46
C PHE A 45 -4.71 13.70 6.28
N PHE A 46 -5.91 13.15 6.50
CA PHE A 46 -6.85 12.76 5.45
C PHE A 46 -8.03 13.74 5.32
N ALA A 47 -8.49 13.93 4.08
CA ALA A 47 -9.71 14.67 3.81
C ALA A 47 -10.96 13.87 4.23
N GLU A 48 -12.09 14.56 4.47
CA GLU A 48 -13.36 13.91 4.83
C GLU A 48 -13.79 12.87 3.78
N GLY A 49 -13.66 13.20 2.49
CA GLY A 49 -13.98 12.32 1.36
C GLY A 49 -12.83 11.41 0.92
N PHE A 50 -11.85 11.16 1.77
CA PHE A 50 -10.69 10.30 1.49
C PHE A 50 -11.09 8.92 0.94
N ARG A 51 -10.34 8.45 -0.07
CA ARG A 51 -10.48 7.10 -0.62
C ARG A 51 -9.16 6.35 -0.51
N TRP A 52 -9.22 5.17 0.05
CA TRP A 52 -8.11 4.23 0.08
C TRP A 52 -8.42 3.05 -0.83
N MET A 53 -7.61 2.86 -1.87
CA MET A 53 -7.83 1.87 -2.91
C MET A 53 -6.74 0.81 -2.85
N GLY A 54 -6.99 -0.24 -2.08
CA GLY A 54 -6.09 -1.37 -1.95
C GLY A 54 -6.28 -2.42 -3.04
N ASN A 55 -5.27 -3.26 -3.21
CA ASN A 55 -5.33 -4.42 -4.10
C ASN A 55 -6.29 -5.50 -3.60
N GLN A 56 -6.41 -6.60 -4.37
CA GLN A 56 -7.22 -7.76 -3.98
C GLN A 56 -6.77 -8.29 -2.61
N GLY A 57 -7.73 -8.54 -1.74
CA GLY A 57 -7.53 -8.90 -0.33
C GLY A 57 -7.59 -7.72 0.63
N CYS A 58 -7.17 -6.52 0.19
CA CYS A 58 -7.28 -5.28 0.97
C CYS A 58 -8.64 -4.59 0.74
N GLY A 59 -9.11 -4.54 -0.51
CA GLY A 59 -10.34 -3.85 -0.91
C GLY A 59 -10.23 -2.33 -0.89
N THR A 60 -11.34 -1.64 -1.13
CA THR A 60 -11.44 -0.17 -1.12
C THR A 60 -12.12 0.30 0.17
N LYS A 61 -11.68 1.44 0.71
CA LYS A 61 -12.25 2.09 1.89
C LYS A 61 -12.64 3.52 1.54
N ASN A 62 -13.84 3.94 1.95
CA ASN A 62 -14.36 5.27 1.71
C ASN A 62 -14.46 6.04 3.03
N GLY A 63 -13.68 7.09 3.15
CA GLY A 63 -13.57 7.89 4.35
C GLY A 63 -12.62 7.29 5.40
N VAL A 64 -12.18 8.16 6.30
CA VAL A 64 -11.19 7.86 7.34
C VAL A 64 -11.69 6.77 8.29
N LYS A 65 -12.97 6.80 8.67
CA LYS A 65 -13.51 5.82 9.62
C LYS A 65 -13.45 4.40 9.06
N GLU A 66 -13.90 4.20 7.81
CA GLU A 66 -13.87 2.89 7.17
C GLU A 66 -12.42 2.40 6.99
N PHE A 67 -11.52 3.30 6.59
CA PHE A 67 -10.10 3.01 6.48
C PHE A 67 -9.49 2.55 7.82
N GLN A 68 -9.79 3.26 8.90
CA GLN A 68 -9.28 2.89 10.23
C GLN A 68 -9.88 1.56 10.72
N ASP A 69 -11.19 1.38 10.61
CA ASP A 69 -11.88 0.21 11.16
C ASP A 69 -11.60 -1.07 10.36
N ASN A 70 -11.56 -0.98 9.02
CA ASN A 70 -11.53 -2.14 8.14
C ASN A 70 -10.15 -2.38 7.50
N TRP A 71 -9.14 -1.53 7.79
CA TRP A 71 -7.77 -1.71 7.33
C TRP A 71 -6.76 -1.49 8.46
N GLN A 72 -6.66 -0.28 8.99
CA GLN A 72 -5.57 0.03 9.93
C GLN A 72 -5.61 -0.81 11.20
N ARG A 73 -6.77 -0.92 11.86
CA ARG A 73 -6.90 -1.70 13.11
C ARG A 73 -6.68 -3.19 12.91
N PRO A 74 -7.31 -3.87 11.93
CA PRO A 74 -7.01 -5.28 11.65
C PRO A 74 -5.54 -5.51 11.31
N PHE A 75 -4.96 -4.64 10.48
CA PHE A 75 -3.56 -4.76 10.08
C PHE A 75 -2.60 -4.52 11.26
N GLN A 76 -2.88 -3.52 12.10
CA GLN A 76 -2.12 -3.28 13.33
C GLN A 76 -2.26 -4.44 14.34
N ALA A 77 -3.42 -5.08 14.42
CA ALA A 77 -3.60 -6.25 15.29
C ALA A 77 -2.78 -7.44 14.81
N ALA A 78 -2.72 -7.65 13.49
CA ALA A 78 -1.93 -8.73 12.89
C ALA A 78 -0.41 -8.50 13.00
N PHE A 79 0.04 -7.22 12.93
CA PHE A 79 1.44 -6.81 12.82
C PHE A 79 1.71 -5.59 13.73
N SER A 80 1.66 -5.81 15.06
CA SER A 80 1.62 -4.73 16.05
C SER A 80 2.90 -3.90 16.14
N ASP A 81 4.04 -4.47 15.78
CA ASP A 81 5.38 -3.85 15.83
C ASP A 81 5.91 -3.43 14.45
N LYS A 82 5.01 -3.28 13.46
CA LYS A 82 5.43 -2.97 12.09
C LYS A 82 6.16 -1.63 12.00
N VAL A 83 7.19 -1.60 11.17
CA VAL A 83 7.95 -0.40 10.81
C VAL A 83 8.00 -0.29 9.30
N CYS A 84 7.62 0.88 8.76
CA CYS A 84 7.72 1.21 7.34
C CYS A 84 9.15 1.61 7.00
N ILE A 85 9.70 1.00 5.98
CA ILE A 85 11.04 1.28 5.44
C ILE A 85 10.88 1.53 3.95
N ASP A 86 10.78 2.81 3.57
CA ASP A 86 10.72 3.18 2.17
C ASP A 86 12.10 3.06 1.52
N GLU A 87 12.17 2.39 0.39
CA GLU A 87 13.36 2.34 -0.45
C GLU A 87 13.49 3.61 -1.31
N ALA A 88 12.36 4.15 -1.75
CA ALA A 88 12.30 5.45 -2.41
C ALA A 88 10.96 6.14 -2.17
N ARG A 89 10.99 7.48 -2.15
CA ARG A 89 9.83 8.37 -2.20
C ARG A 89 10.00 9.37 -3.33
N LEU A 90 8.92 9.66 -4.01
CA LEU A 90 8.85 10.63 -5.09
C LEU A 90 7.75 11.64 -4.79
N TYR A 91 8.04 12.91 -5.09
CA TYR A 91 7.09 14.01 -4.88
C TYR A 91 7.03 14.88 -6.12
N MET A 92 5.83 15.19 -6.58
CA MET A 92 5.63 16.04 -7.73
C MET A 92 4.26 16.71 -7.70
N GLY A 93 4.22 18.02 -7.41
CA GLY A 93 2.97 18.77 -7.25
C GLY A 93 2.10 18.17 -6.15
N GLU A 94 0.88 17.82 -6.48
CA GLU A 94 -0.10 17.20 -5.58
C GLU A 94 0.10 15.68 -5.41
N TRP A 95 1.13 15.09 -6.03
CA TRP A 95 1.33 13.66 -6.02
C TRP A 95 2.58 13.24 -5.24
N ALA A 96 2.44 12.12 -4.56
CA ALA A 96 3.58 11.40 -3.98
C ALA A 96 3.47 9.92 -4.32
N ALA A 97 4.61 9.26 -4.36
CA ALA A 97 4.68 7.82 -4.46
C ALA A 97 5.81 7.30 -3.58
N ALA A 98 5.65 6.09 -3.06
CA ALA A 98 6.69 5.35 -2.37
C ALA A 98 6.62 3.87 -2.72
N PHE A 99 7.74 3.19 -2.62
CA PHE A 99 7.79 1.75 -2.52
C PHE A 99 8.81 1.33 -1.47
N GLY A 100 8.57 0.19 -0.88
CA GLY A 100 9.43 -0.31 0.17
C GLY A 100 8.83 -1.56 0.81
N ARG A 101 9.15 -1.73 2.07
CA ARG A 101 8.66 -2.83 2.87
C ARG A 101 8.32 -2.37 4.28
N GLN A 102 7.45 -3.12 4.91
CA GLN A 102 7.31 -3.09 6.36
C GLN A 102 7.97 -4.36 6.93
N GLU A 103 8.64 -4.23 8.04
CA GLU A 103 9.14 -5.35 8.82
C GLU A 103 8.30 -5.47 10.09
N ALA A 104 7.79 -6.66 10.36
CA ALA A 104 6.87 -6.87 11.47
C ALA A 104 6.94 -8.30 12.03
N THR A 105 6.42 -8.48 13.24
CA THR A 105 6.11 -9.79 13.80
C THR A 105 4.65 -10.13 13.53
N HIS A 106 4.37 -11.32 13.00
CA HIS A 106 3.01 -11.83 12.85
C HIS A 106 2.44 -12.20 14.23
N SER A 107 1.81 -11.22 14.87
CA SER A 107 1.34 -11.27 16.26
C SER A 107 -0.16 -11.48 16.43
N GLY A 108 -0.95 -11.31 15.35
CA GLY A 108 -2.40 -11.53 15.33
C GLY A 108 -2.84 -12.35 14.11
N GLU A 109 -4.14 -12.60 13.98
CA GLU A 109 -4.69 -13.31 12.83
C GLU A 109 -4.50 -12.52 11.54
N PHE A 110 -4.05 -13.19 10.47
CA PHE A 110 -3.90 -12.63 9.13
C PHE A 110 -4.40 -13.62 8.08
N LEU A 111 -5.44 -13.25 7.32
CA LEU A 111 -6.06 -14.08 6.27
C LEU A 111 -6.44 -15.51 6.74
N GLY A 112 -6.96 -15.63 7.94
CA GLY A 112 -7.30 -16.92 8.54
C GLY A 112 -6.08 -17.68 9.13
N ILE A 113 -4.87 -17.15 9.02
CA ILE A 113 -3.65 -17.72 9.58
C ILE A 113 -3.53 -17.24 11.03
N PRO A 114 -3.53 -18.13 12.03
CA PRO A 114 -3.34 -17.73 13.43
C PRO A 114 -1.93 -17.17 13.66
N PRO A 115 -1.73 -16.35 14.72
CA PRO A 115 -0.43 -15.73 14.99
C PRO A 115 0.67 -16.76 15.11
N THR A 116 1.78 -16.56 14.41
CA THR A 116 2.92 -17.48 14.36
C THR A 116 4.13 -17.00 15.15
N GLY A 117 4.19 -15.72 15.51
CA GLY A 117 5.37 -15.08 16.09
C GLY A 117 6.54 -14.89 15.11
N LYS A 118 6.39 -15.24 13.84
CA LYS A 118 7.46 -15.09 12.84
C LYS A 118 7.66 -13.62 12.48
N ARG A 119 8.90 -13.25 12.21
CA ARG A 119 9.23 -12.00 11.50
C ARG A 119 8.86 -12.16 10.02
N VAL A 120 8.23 -11.14 9.47
CA VAL A 120 7.83 -11.08 8.06
C VAL A 120 8.21 -9.75 7.43
N GLU A 121 8.45 -9.79 6.14
CA GLU A 121 8.59 -8.64 5.26
C GLU A 121 7.29 -8.44 4.48
N ILE A 122 6.74 -7.24 4.52
CA ILE A 122 5.48 -6.87 3.85
C ILE A 122 5.81 -5.82 2.80
N ARG A 123 5.94 -6.21 1.55
CA ARG A 123 6.25 -5.32 0.43
C ARG A 123 5.05 -4.45 0.10
N TYR A 124 5.29 -3.19 -0.26
CA TYR A 124 4.23 -2.28 -0.68
C TYR A 124 4.69 -1.27 -1.74
N MET A 125 3.69 -0.74 -2.44
CA MET A 125 3.79 0.44 -3.29
C MET A 125 2.57 1.31 -3.03
N ASP A 126 2.82 2.60 -2.86
CA ASP A 126 1.80 3.60 -2.56
C ASP A 126 1.86 4.77 -3.54
N PHE A 127 0.69 5.27 -3.91
CA PHE A 127 0.51 6.56 -4.57
C PHE A 127 -0.49 7.37 -3.77
N TRP A 128 -0.16 8.60 -3.46
CA TRP A 128 -1.04 9.54 -2.76
C TRP A 128 -1.32 10.76 -3.61
N LYS A 129 -2.55 11.26 -3.50
CA LYS A 129 -2.89 12.59 -3.98
C LYS A 129 -3.18 13.50 -2.79
N VAL A 130 -2.49 14.64 -2.74
CA VAL A 130 -2.62 15.64 -1.69
C VAL A 130 -3.20 16.91 -2.28
N VAL A 131 -4.30 17.40 -1.72
CA VAL A 131 -4.95 18.64 -2.11
C VAL A 131 -5.20 19.46 -0.85
N ASP A 132 -4.84 20.75 -0.88
CA ASP A 132 -5.02 21.67 0.25
C ASP A 132 -4.51 21.11 1.59
N GLY A 133 -3.35 20.47 1.57
CA GLY A 133 -2.68 19.92 2.75
C GLY A 133 -3.33 18.66 3.33
N LYS A 134 -4.23 17.99 2.58
CA LYS A 134 -4.88 16.75 2.98
C LYS A 134 -4.74 15.68 1.91
N ILE A 135 -4.55 14.43 2.33
CA ILE A 135 -4.58 13.27 1.46
C ILE A 135 -6.02 12.99 1.06
N VAL A 136 -6.33 13.10 -0.23
CA VAL A 136 -7.67 12.84 -0.77
C VAL A 136 -7.82 11.44 -1.34
N ASP A 137 -6.76 10.88 -1.91
CA ASP A 137 -6.72 9.53 -2.47
C ASP A 137 -5.40 8.84 -2.11
N ASN A 138 -5.47 7.52 -1.92
CA ASN A 138 -4.31 6.65 -1.77
C ASN A 138 -4.55 5.34 -2.53
N TRP A 139 -3.70 5.04 -3.50
CA TRP A 139 -3.66 3.75 -4.19
C TRP A 139 -2.52 2.92 -3.60
N VAL A 140 -2.85 1.72 -3.17
CA VAL A 140 -1.92 0.87 -2.43
C VAL A 140 -1.88 -0.53 -3.02
N ASN A 141 -0.68 -1.05 -3.16
CA ASN A 141 -0.46 -2.46 -3.40
C ASN A 141 0.37 -3.03 -2.24
N VAL A 142 -0.23 -3.92 -1.46
CA VAL A 142 0.43 -4.65 -0.37
C VAL A 142 0.54 -6.12 -0.80
N ASP A 143 1.76 -6.67 -0.78
CA ASP A 143 2.01 -8.03 -1.26
C ASP A 143 1.59 -9.09 -0.23
N PHE A 144 0.28 -9.30 -0.10
CA PHE A 144 -0.30 -10.29 0.80
C PHE A 144 0.11 -11.72 0.45
N ALA A 145 0.33 -12.01 -0.83
CA ALA A 145 0.75 -13.33 -1.26
C ALA A 145 2.17 -13.64 -0.74
N HIS A 146 3.06 -12.66 -0.80
CA HIS A 146 4.42 -12.80 -0.24
C HIS A 146 4.40 -13.00 1.27
N VAL A 147 3.54 -12.27 2.00
CA VAL A 147 3.37 -12.47 3.45
C VAL A 147 2.84 -13.85 3.76
N ALA A 148 1.78 -14.29 3.08
CA ALA A 148 1.21 -15.63 3.25
C ALA A 148 2.24 -16.74 3.00
N ALA A 149 3.07 -16.61 1.97
CA ALA A 149 4.14 -17.56 1.65
C ALA A 149 5.18 -17.66 2.78
N GLN A 150 5.59 -16.54 3.38
CA GLN A 150 6.49 -16.53 4.55
C GLN A 150 5.86 -17.25 5.76
N LEU A 151 4.53 -17.21 5.87
CA LEU A 151 3.78 -17.90 6.91
C LEU A 151 3.49 -19.37 6.59
N GLY A 152 3.87 -19.83 5.40
CA GLY A 152 3.73 -21.23 4.97
C GLY A 152 2.43 -21.50 4.18
N VAL A 153 1.74 -20.46 3.70
CA VAL A 153 0.52 -20.59 2.90
C VAL A 153 0.78 -20.08 1.49
N ASP A 154 0.68 -20.96 0.49
CA ASP A 154 0.76 -20.62 -0.91
C ASP A 154 -0.66 -20.28 -1.45
N LEU A 155 -0.95 -19.01 -1.61
CA LEU A 155 -2.22 -18.53 -2.16
C LEU A 155 -2.42 -18.90 -3.65
N PHE A 156 -1.34 -19.22 -4.36
CA PHE A 156 -1.38 -19.61 -5.76
C PHE A 156 -1.47 -21.13 -5.97
N GLN A 157 -1.42 -21.93 -4.88
CA GLN A 157 -1.55 -23.39 -4.91
C GLN A 157 -0.59 -24.08 -5.92
N GLY A 158 0.65 -23.60 -5.98
CA GLY A 158 1.65 -24.10 -6.92
C GLY A 158 1.51 -23.55 -8.36
N HIS A 159 0.50 -22.70 -8.64
CA HIS A 159 0.28 -22.14 -9.98
C HIS A 159 1.00 -20.81 -10.22
N GLY A 160 1.72 -20.28 -9.22
CA GLY A 160 2.55 -19.09 -9.39
C GLY A 160 3.56 -19.25 -10.55
N TRP A 161 3.89 -18.13 -11.17
CA TRP A 161 4.80 -18.14 -12.34
C TRP A 161 6.26 -18.35 -11.94
N GLU A 162 6.60 -18.21 -10.67
CA GLU A 162 7.91 -18.60 -10.12
C GLU A 162 8.24 -20.09 -10.39
N ALA A 163 7.24 -20.90 -10.70
CA ALA A 163 7.42 -22.28 -11.15
C ALA A 163 8.23 -22.38 -12.48
N TYR A 164 8.17 -21.34 -13.33
CA TYR A 164 9.03 -21.25 -14.52
C TYR A 164 10.48 -21.00 -14.13
N ASP A 165 10.74 -20.14 -13.16
CA ASP A 165 12.08 -19.81 -12.68
C ASP A 165 12.76 -21.03 -12.04
N ARG A 166 11.98 -21.90 -11.40
CA ARG A 166 12.45 -23.16 -10.80
C ARG A 166 12.53 -24.32 -11.78
N GLY A 167 12.15 -24.11 -13.05
CA GLY A 167 12.14 -25.17 -14.07
C GLY A 167 11.04 -26.22 -13.89
N GLU A 168 10.06 -25.98 -13.04
CA GLU A 168 8.90 -26.87 -12.80
C GLU A 168 7.86 -26.77 -13.92
N LYS A 169 7.86 -25.68 -14.66
CA LYS A 169 7.03 -25.44 -15.84
C LYS A 169 7.89 -25.04 -17.04
N THR A 170 7.50 -25.49 -18.21
CA THR A 170 8.13 -25.07 -19.47
C THR A 170 7.39 -23.84 -20.02
N PRO A 171 8.08 -22.70 -20.25
CA PRO A 171 7.44 -21.54 -20.86
C PRO A 171 6.84 -21.89 -22.22
N PRO A 172 5.65 -21.37 -22.56
CA PRO A 172 5.09 -21.56 -23.89
C PRO A 172 6.02 -20.94 -24.93
N ARG A 173 6.25 -21.64 -26.04
CA ARG A 173 6.98 -21.06 -27.17
C ARG A 173 6.03 -20.10 -27.88
N PRO A 174 6.48 -18.88 -28.23
CA PRO A 174 5.69 -18.03 -29.09
C PRO A 174 5.48 -18.78 -30.42
N ASP A 175 4.26 -18.83 -30.89
CA ASP A 175 3.95 -19.31 -32.23
C ASP A 175 4.59 -18.33 -33.21
N ASN A 176 5.47 -18.85 -34.12
CA ASN A 176 6.14 -18.06 -35.15
C ASN A 176 5.15 -17.61 -36.22
#